data_74bdcb15a3b641bb8eac9d61a2b10fa2
#
_entry.id   74bdcb15a3b641bb8eac9d61a2b10fa2
#
_cell.length_a   1.000
_cell.length_b   1.000
_cell.length_c   1.000
_cell.angle_alpha   90.00
_cell.angle_beta   90.00
_cell.angle_gamma   90.00
#
_symmetry.space_group_name_H-M   'P 1'
#
loop_
_entity.id
_entity.type
_entity.pdbx_description
1 polymer ?
#
loop_
_entity_poly.entity_id
_entity_poly.type
_entity_poly.pdbx_seq_one_letter_code
_entity_poly.pdbx_strand_id
1 'polypeptide(L)'
;MSPIRHFVLALAYLLSAAPDPAQSASPHDAGHDFDFALGTFHTHIRRLVHPLSGSNKWTTYDGTKSDVAILGGQGSLEQIEADGEKGHLELMTLRLYNAVAHQWSLYFSSSKSGQLDSPSVGEFDNGVGTFLDQESYNGRTILVRQLWSAATPDSYHFEQAFSADFGKTWEANFVADLKREHG
;
A
#
# COMPACT_ATOMS: atom_id res chain seq x y z
N MET A 1 73.35 11.25 -55.80
CA MET A 1 72.25 10.23 -55.79
C MET A 1 71.77 10.01 -54.38
N SER A 2 70.68 10.66 -54.00
CA SER A 2 70.08 10.55 -52.65
C SER A 2 68.87 9.71 -52.77
N PRO A 3 68.61 8.76 -51.81
CA PRO A 3 67.41 7.95 -51.81
C PRO A 3 66.28 8.72 -51.03
N ILE A 4 65.17 8.78 -51.68
CA ILE A 4 63.88 9.31 -51.18
C ILE A 4 63.33 8.30 -50.12
N ARG A 5 63.17 8.77 -48.87
CA ARG A 5 62.48 8.02 -47.80
C ARG A 5 60.98 8.28 -47.88
N HIS A 6 60.20 7.24 -48.16
CA HIS A 6 58.73 7.31 -48.09
C HIS A 6 58.29 7.16 -46.61
N PHE A 7 57.67 8.20 -46.08
CA PHE A 7 56.98 8.15 -44.79
C PHE A 7 55.57 7.61 -45.00
N VAL A 8 55.27 6.44 -44.50
CA VAL A 8 53.90 5.87 -44.45
C VAL A 8 53.25 6.38 -43.17
N LEU A 9 52.24 7.26 -43.32
CA LEU A 9 51.45 7.77 -42.20
C LEU A 9 50.35 6.73 -41.93
N ALA A 10 50.47 5.98 -40.82
CA ALA A 10 49.40 5.09 -40.32
C ALA A 10 48.33 5.91 -39.59
N LEU A 11 47.17 6.04 -40.20
CA LEU A 11 45.99 6.70 -39.59
C LEU A 11 45.29 5.69 -38.67
N ALA A 12 45.47 5.84 -37.34
CA ALA A 12 44.79 5.05 -36.35
C ALA A 12 43.34 5.55 -36.21
N TYR A 13 42.36 4.77 -36.66
CA TYR A 13 40.95 5.03 -36.36
C TYR A 13 40.65 4.63 -34.92
N LEU A 14 40.43 5.61 -34.04
CA LEU A 14 39.84 5.42 -32.74
C LEU A 14 38.33 5.19 -32.92
N LEU A 15 37.87 3.95 -32.83
CA LEU A 15 36.45 3.64 -32.65
C LEU A 15 36.05 4.10 -31.24
N SER A 16 35.37 5.24 -31.15
CA SER A 16 34.67 5.61 -29.93
C SER A 16 33.41 4.72 -29.82
N ALA A 17 33.41 3.79 -28.85
CA ALA A 17 32.20 3.07 -28.49
C ALA A 17 31.17 4.09 -27.97
N ALA A 18 30.04 4.20 -28.65
CA ALA A 18 28.89 4.95 -28.15
C ALA A 18 28.41 4.26 -26.85
N PRO A 19 28.05 5.00 -25.81
CA PRO A 19 27.45 4.40 -24.62
C PRO A 19 26.14 3.72 -25.02
N ASP A 20 25.94 2.46 -24.57
CA ASP A 20 24.67 1.75 -24.70
C ASP A 20 23.55 2.66 -24.16
N PRO A 21 22.41 2.76 -24.87
CA PRO A 21 21.26 3.45 -24.33
C PRO A 21 20.86 2.76 -23.02
N ALA A 22 20.89 3.51 -21.93
CA ALA A 22 20.44 3.04 -20.63
C ALA A 22 19.06 2.42 -20.81
N GLN A 23 18.96 1.13 -20.48
CA GLN A 23 17.72 0.35 -20.56
C GLN A 23 16.75 1.02 -19.60
N SER A 24 15.77 1.77 -20.12
CA SER A 24 14.72 2.37 -19.31
C SER A 24 14.00 1.24 -18.57
N ALA A 25 14.00 1.28 -17.25
CA ALA A 25 13.20 0.38 -16.46
C ALA A 25 11.75 0.41 -17.00
N SER A 26 11.13 -0.75 -17.12
CA SER A 26 9.71 -0.81 -17.50
C SER A 26 8.90 0.08 -16.57
N PRO A 27 7.94 0.86 -17.07
CA PRO A 27 7.08 1.67 -16.20
C PRO A 27 6.48 0.77 -15.11
N HIS A 28 6.51 1.23 -13.87
CA HIS A 28 5.88 0.54 -12.75
C HIS A 28 4.37 0.43 -13.03
N ASP A 29 3.84 -0.80 -12.99
CA ASP A 29 2.41 -1.04 -13.13
C ASP A 29 1.74 -0.94 -11.77
N ALA A 30 1.24 0.25 -11.45
CA ALA A 30 0.58 0.53 -10.19
C ALA A 30 -0.71 -0.28 -9.94
N GLY A 31 -1.25 -0.94 -10.98
CA GLY A 31 -2.36 -1.89 -10.86
C GLY A 31 -2.00 -3.15 -10.05
N HIS A 32 -0.71 -3.40 -9.79
CA HIS A 32 -0.18 -4.53 -9.04
C HIS A 32 0.36 -4.16 -7.65
N ASP A 33 0.18 -2.92 -7.21
CA ASP A 33 0.73 -2.43 -5.94
C ASP A 33 0.23 -3.18 -4.71
N PHE A 34 -0.96 -3.80 -4.75
CA PHE A 34 -1.51 -4.61 -3.67
C PHE A 34 -1.26 -6.12 -3.81
N ASP A 35 -0.48 -6.59 -4.79
CA ASP A 35 -0.25 -8.03 -5.00
C ASP A 35 0.42 -8.69 -3.78
N PHE A 36 1.22 -7.94 -3.01
CA PHE A 36 1.80 -8.44 -1.76
C PHE A 36 0.74 -8.85 -0.73
N ALA A 37 -0.46 -8.27 -0.79
CA ALA A 37 -1.54 -8.51 0.17
C ALA A 37 -2.41 -9.73 -0.21
N LEU A 38 -2.31 -10.27 -1.43
CA LEU A 38 -3.11 -11.40 -1.88
C LEU A 38 -2.78 -12.69 -1.10
N GLY A 39 -3.82 -13.51 -0.84
CA GLY A 39 -3.70 -14.79 -0.13
C GLY A 39 -4.13 -14.71 1.33
N THR A 40 -3.69 -15.69 2.13
CA THR A 40 -4.09 -15.85 3.53
C THR A 40 -2.98 -15.41 4.47
N PHE A 41 -3.36 -14.67 5.52
CA PHE A 41 -2.45 -14.15 6.54
C PHE A 41 -3.06 -14.33 7.92
N HIS A 42 -2.22 -14.64 8.89
CA HIS A 42 -2.53 -14.37 10.28
C HIS A 42 -2.43 -12.87 10.55
N THR A 43 -3.42 -12.29 11.24
CA THR A 43 -3.44 -10.86 11.57
C THR A 43 -3.50 -10.63 13.07
N HIS A 44 -2.63 -9.77 13.58
CA HIS A 44 -2.69 -9.23 14.95
C HIS A 44 -3.12 -7.77 14.88
N ILE A 45 -4.29 -7.47 15.42
CA ILE A 45 -4.92 -6.15 15.33
C ILE A 45 -4.93 -5.50 16.71
N ARG A 46 -4.57 -4.20 16.75
CA ARG A 46 -4.75 -3.33 17.91
C ARG A 46 -5.69 -2.18 17.55
N ARG A 47 -6.69 -1.94 18.38
CA ARG A 47 -7.63 -0.82 18.20
C ARG A 47 -7.64 0.06 19.42
N LEU A 48 -7.56 1.39 19.22
CA LEU A 48 -7.75 2.38 20.27
C LEU A 48 -9.22 2.39 20.69
N VAL A 49 -9.50 2.24 21.98
CA VAL A 49 -10.87 2.05 22.47
C VAL A 49 -11.71 3.32 22.31
N HIS A 50 -11.11 4.50 22.48
CA HIS A 50 -11.76 5.80 22.37
C HIS A 50 -10.89 6.77 21.58
N PRO A 51 -10.89 6.70 20.24
CA PRO A 51 -10.15 7.65 19.42
C PRO A 51 -10.53 9.11 19.65
N LEU A 52 -9.57 10.01 19.53
CA LEU A 52 -9.72 11.46 19.68
C LEU A 52 -10.24 11.92 21.05
N SER A 53 -10.06 11.10 22.07
CA SER A 53 -10.46 11.41 23.46
C SER A 53 -9.29 11.66 24.40
N GLY A 54 -8.05 11.54 23.90
CA GLY A 54 -6.84 11.53 24.73
C GLY A 54 -6.60 10.19 25.46
N SER A 55 -7.41 9.17 25.17
CA SER A 55 -7.22 7.82 25.72
C SER A 55 -6.04 7.13 25.05
N ASN A 56 -5.27 6.39 25.84
CA ASN A 56 -4.22 5.48 25.35
C ASN A 56 -4.58 4.00 25.57
N LYS A 57 -5.85 3.70 25.80
CA LYS A 57 -6.32 2.34 26.04
C LYS A 57 -6.57 1.61 24.72
N TRP A 58 -5.77 0.58 24.46
CA TRP A 58 -5.90 -0.30 23.30
C TRP A 58 -6.56 -1.63 23.68
N THR A 59 -7.20 -2.28 22.70
CA THR A 59 -7.67 -3.66 22.77
C THR A 59 -7.11 -4.41 21.58
N THR A 60 -6.90 -5.70 21.75
CA THR A 60 -6.28 -6.57 20.73
C THR A 60 -7.27 -7.58 20.17
N TYR A 61 -7.00 -8.01 18.95
CA TYR A 61 -7.70 -9.08 18.26
C TYR A 61 -6.68 -9.89 17.47
N ASP A 62 -6.89 -11.21 17.42
CA ASP A 62 -6.10 -12.12 16.60
C ASP A 62 -7.01 -12.90 15.68
N GLY A 63 -6.58 -13.15 14.45
CA GLY A 63 -7.44 -13.80 13.48
C GLY A 63 -6.78 -14.02 12.14
N THR A 64 -7.63 -14.25 11.14
CA THR A 64 -7.21 -14.53 9.76
C THR A 64 -7.72 -13.46 8.82
N LYS A 65 -6.87 -13.12 7.87
CA LYS A 65 -7.17 -12.26 6.73
C LYS A 65 -7.03 -13.09 5.45
N SER A 66 -8.03 -13.04 4.58
CA SER A 66 -7.98 -13.57 3.21
C SER A 66 -8.17 -12.45 2.20
N ASP A 67 -7.48 -12.53 1.06
CA ASP A 67 -7.59 -11.55 -0.02
C ASP A 67 -7.49 -12.24 -1.37
N VAL A 68 -8.44 -11.96 -2.25
CA VAL A 68 -8.52 -12.56 -3.58
C VAL A 68 -8.55 -11.48 -4.65
N ALA A 69 -7.76 -11.69 -5.70
CA ALA A 69 -7.78 -10.80 -6.88
C ALA A 69 -9.13 -10.91 -7.61
N ILE A 70 -9.64 -9.78 -8.07
CA ILE A 70 -10.84 -9.66 -8.89
C ILE A 70 -10.55 -8.79 -10.13
N LEU A 71 -11.48 -8.74 -11.07
CA LEU A 71 -11.39 -7.90 -12.25
C LEU A 71 -10.07 -8.07 -13.04
N GLY A 72 -9.57 -9.31 -13.14
CA GLY A 72 -8.33 -9.60 -13.85
C GLY A 72 -7.07 -9.00 -13.17
N GLY A 73 -7.11 -8.80 -11.85
CA GLY A 73 -6.01 -8.21 -11.07
C GLY A 73 -6.14 -6.70 -10.84
N GLN A 74 -7.11 -6.03 -11.48
CA GLN A 74 -7.35 -4.59 -11.28
C GLN A 74 -8.12 -4.26 -9.98
N GLY A 75 -8.25 -5.23 -9.09
CA GLY A 75 -8.85 -5.06 -7.78
C GLY A 75 -8.69 -6.31 -6.94
N SER A 76 -9.03 -6.19 -5.64
CA SER A 76 -9.07 -7.32 -4.73
C SER A 76 -10.20 -7.19 -3.72
N LEU A 77 -10.60 -8.33 -3.16
CA LEU A 77 -11.57 -8.43 -2.09
C LEU A 77 -10.92 -9.09 -0.88
N GLU A 78 -10.74 -8.30 0.16
CA GLU A 78 -10.20 -8.73 1.46
C GLU A 78 -11.33 -9.01 2.45
N GLN A 79 -11.16 -10.06 3.25
CA GLN A 79 -11.98 -10.35 4.42
C GLN A 79 -11.07 -10.59 5.62
N ILE A 80 -11.46 -10.07 6.78
CA ILE A 80 -10.78 -10.29 8.06
C ILE A 80 -11.80 -10.80 9.06
N GLU A 81 -11.46 -11.92 9.71
CA GLU A 81 -12.18 -12.45 10.87
C GLU A 81 -11.20 -12.54 12.04
N ALA A 82 -11.49 -11.86 13.15
CA ALA A 82 -10.61 -11.81 14.30
C ALA A 82 -11.39 -11.73 15.62
N ASP A 83 -10.88 -12.42 16.64
CA ASP A 83 -11.44 -12.45 17.97
C ASP A 83 -10.55 -11.73 18.99
N GLY A 84 -11.19 -11.09 19.97
CA GLY A 84 -10.47 -10.37 21.02
C GLY A 84 -11.35 -10.09 22.23
N GLU A 85 -10.77 -9.39 23.23
CA GLU A 85 -11.48 -9.11 24.49
C GLU A 85 -12.80 -8.34 24.31
N LYS A 86 -12.93 -7.57 23.23
CA LYS A 86 -14.12 -6.78 22.92
C LYS A 86 -15.09 -7.47 21.93
N GLY A 87 -14.91 -8.77 21.73
CA GLY A 87 -15.75 -9.62 20.89
C GLY A 87 -15.15 -9.87 19.52
N HIS A 88 -16.01 -10.20 18.57
CA HIS A 88 -15.65 -10.57 17.20
C HIS A 88 -15.60 -9.36 16.26
N LEU A 89 -14.60 -9.35 15.39
CA LEU A 89 -14.46 -8.43 14.24
C LEU A 89 -14.62 -9.22 12.95
N GLU A 90 -15.48 -8.72 12.09
CA GLU A 90 -15.68 -9.23 10.74
C GLU A 90 -15.70 -8.02 9.81
N LEU A 91 -14.63 -7.88 9.04
CA LEU A 91 -14.33 -6.71 8.21
C LEU A 91 -14.15 -7.13 6.77
N MET A 92 -14.45 -6.22 5.85
CA MET A 92 -14.24 -6.39 4.42
C MET A 92 -13.60 -5.12 3.83
N THR A 93 -12.66 -5.31 2.90
CA THR A 93 -12.12 -4.22 2.08
C THR A 93 -12.23 -4.59 0.60
N LEU A 94 -12.92 -3.75 -0.17
CA LEU A 94 -12.90 -3.82 -1.64
C LEU A 94 -11.89 -2.80 -2.16
N ARG A 95 -10.86 -3.25 -2.90
CA ARG A 95 -9.86 -2.40 -3.54
C ARG A 95 -10.09 -2.37 -5.04
N LEU A 96 -10.12 -1.20 -5.65
CA LEU A 96 -10.30 -1.02 -7.09
C LEU A 96 -9.25 -0.05 -7.62
N TYR A 97 -8.53 -0.45 -8.67
CA TYR A 97 -7.57 0.39 -9.36
C TYR A 97 -8.22 1.17 -10.51
N ASN A 98 -7.98 2.46 -10.53
CA ASN A 98 -8.37 3.34 -11.65
C ASN A 98 -7.14 3.63 -12.50
N ALA A 99 -7.00 2.94 -13.63
CA ALA A 99 -5.87 3.08 -14.54
C ALA A 99 -5.79 4.46 -15.22
N VAL A 100 -6.87 5.22 -15.29
CA VAL A 100 -6.88 6.57 -15.86
C VAL A 100 -6.34 7.61 -14.88
N ALA A 101 -6.75 7.49 -13.60
CA ALA A 101 -6.29 8.37 -12.53
C ALA A 101 -4.97 7.91 -11.89
N HIS A 102 -4.51 6.69 -12.19
CA HIS A 102 -3.38 6.01 -11.54
C HIS A 102 -3.53 5.94 -10.02
N GLN A 103 -4.75 5.66 -9.54
CA GLN A 103 -5.09 5.64 -8.11
C GLN A 103 -5.92 4.43 -7.75
N TRP A 104 -5.80 4.00 -6.50
CA TRP A 104 -6.67 3.01 -5.87
C TRP A 104 -7.79 3.69 -5.09
N SER A 105 -8.96 3.06 -5.10
CA SER A 105 -10.09 3.39 -4.23
C SER A 105 -10.37 2.20 -3.32
N LEU A 106 -10.38 2.44 -2.00
CA LEU A 106 -10.53 1.43 -0.97
C LEU A 106 -11.86 1.66 -0.24
N TYR A 107 -12.75 0.67 -0.33
CA TYR A 107 -14.07 0.70 0.30
C TYR A 107 -14.10 -0.27 1.46
N PHE A 108 -14.41 0.22 2.64
CA PHE A 108 -14.49 -0.59 3.85
C PHE A 108 -15.93 -0.92 4.21
N SER A 109 -16.11 -2.06 4.86
CA SER A 109 -17.37 -2.47 5.46
C SER A 109 -17.11 -3.37 6.66
N SER A 110 -18.13 -3.56 7.48
CA SER A 110 -18.13 -4.55 8.55
C SER A 110 -19.49 -5.23 8.64
N SER A 111 -19.55 -6.43 9.20
CA SER A 111 -20.81 -7.10 9.47
C SER A 111 -21.75 -6.30 10.38
N LYS A 112 -21.20 -5.39 11.19
CA LYS A 112 -21.99 -4.49 12.05
C LYS A 112 -22.60 -3.32 11.31
N SER A 113 -21.92 -2.77 10.31
CA SER A 113 -22.44 -1.63 9.53
C SER A 113 -23.34 -2.11 8.38
N GLY A 114 -22.96 -3.20 7.71
CA GLY A 114 -23.63 -3.72 6.52
C GLY A 114 -23.68 -2.72 5.36
N GLN A 115 -22.79 -1.72 5.37
CA GLN A 115 -22.70 -0.65 4.36
C GLN A 115 -21.26 -0.45 3.95
N LEU A 116 -21.04 -0.07 2.70
CA LEU A 116 -19.76 0.43 2.25
C LEU A 116 -19.57 1.88 2.69
N ASP A 117 -18.43 2.16 3.30
CA ASP A 117 -18.03 3.53 3.62
C ASP A 117 -17.64 4.30 2.35
N SER A 118 -17.50 5.62 2.45
CA SER A 118 -16.89 6.41 1.37
C SER A 118 -15.46 5.91 1.11
N PRO A 119 -15.01 5.87 -0.15
CA PRO A 119 -13.69 5.31 -0.42
C PRO A 119 -12.57 6.21 0.07
N SER A 120 -11.57 5.61 0.69
CA SER A 120 -10.25 6.22 0.80
C SER A 120 -9.54 6.11 -0.53
N VAL A 121 -8.97 7.21 -1.02
CA VAL A 121 -8.29 7.28 -2.32
C VAL A 121 -6.82 7.61 -2.13
N GLY A 122 -5.97 6.95 -2.91
CA GLY A 122 -4.52 7.17 -2.85
C GLY A 122 -3.73 6.25 -3.75
N GLU A 123 -2.43 6.20 -3.48
CA GLU A 123 -1.45 5.48 -4.28
C GLU A 123 -0.27 5.01 -3.43
N PHE A 124 0.60 4.20 -4.05
CA PHE A 124 1.88 3.81 -3.46
C PHE A 124 2.99 4.71 -3.95
N ASP A 125 3.83 5.17 -3.03
CA ASP A 125 5.09 5.83 -3.32
C ASP A 125 6.21 5.20 -2.48
N ASN A 126 7.30 4.83 -3.13
CA ASN A 126 8.47 4.22 -2.47
C ASN A 126 8.13 3.06 -1.51
N GLY A 127 7.17 2.20 -1.89
CA GLY A 127 6.75 1.03 -1.12
C GLY A 127 5.82 1.32 0.06
N VAL A 128 5.31 2.55 0.17
CA VAL A 128 4.31 2.95 1.16
C VAL A 128 3.03 3.38 0.45
N GLY A 129 1.94 2.66 0.69
CA GLY A 129 0.60 3.05 0.24
C GLY A 129 0.00 4.07 1.21
N THR A 130 -0.43 5.23 0.69
CA THR A 130 -1.07 6.29 1.49
C THR A 130 -2.42 6.62 0.91
N PHE A 131 -3.46 6.46 1.72
CA PHE A 131 -4.85 6.66 1.33
C PHE A 131 -5.56 7.59 2.30
N LEU A 132 -6.37 8.49 1.76
CA LEU A 132 -7.05 9.52 2.52
C LEU A 132 -8.55 9.53 2.20
N ASP A 133 -9.34 9.78 3.23
CA ASP A 133 -10.75 10.15 3.10
C ASP A 133 -11.17 11.14 4.18
N GLN A 134 -12.44 11.52 4.14
CA GLN A 134 -13.09 12.38 5.12
C GLN A 134 -14.33 11.70 5.65
N GLU A 135 -14.42 11.56 6.97
CA GLU A 135 -15.53 10.90 7.65
C GLU A 135 -16.19 11.79 8.71
N SER A 136 -17.28 11.30 9.25
CA SER A 136 -17.90 11.86 10.46
C SER A 136 -17.67 10.93 11.64
N TYR A 137 -16.98 11.40 12.65
CA TYR A 137 -16.74 10.66 13.89
C TYR A 137 -17.30 11.43 15.10
N ASN A 138 -18.28 10.83 15.81
CA ASN A 138 -18.98 11.48 16.93
C ASN A 138 -19.54 12.88 16.59
N GLY A 139 -20.11 13.04 15.37
CA GLY A 139 -20.68 14.30 14.89
C GLY A 139 -19.65 15.36 14.50
N ARG A 140 -18.39 15.02 14.38
CA ARG A 140 -17.29 15.90 13.95
C ARG A 140 -16.72 15.39 12.64
N THR A 141 -16.45 16.28 11.71
CA THR A 141 -15.68 15.96 10.51
C THR A 141 -14.23 15.68 10.89
N ILE A 142 -13.70 14.56 10.44
CA ILE A 142 -12.30 14.14 10.60
C ILE A 142 -11.72 13.80 9.25
N LEU A 143 -10.39 13.83 9.16
CA LEU A 143 -9.66 13.16 8.09
C LEU A 143 -9.21 11.79 8.59
N VAL A 144 -9.29 10.81 7.71
CA VAL A 144 -8.76 9.44 7.91
C VAL A 144 -7.58 9.25 7.00
N ARG A 145 -6.49 8.72 7.55
CA ARG A 145 -5.32 8.30 6.79
C ARG A 145 -5.09 6.82 7.03
N GLN A 146 -4.86 6.11 5.96
CA GLN A 146 -4.52 4.69 5.98
C GLN A 146 -3.17 4.51 5.32
N LEU A 147 -2.29 3.74 5.96
CA LEU A 147 -0.94 3.45 5.50
C LEU A 147 -0.73 1.94 5.40
N TRP A 148 -0.21 1.48 4.27
CA TRP A 148 0.36 0.15 4.11
C TRP A 148 1.87 0.29 3.96
N SER A 149 2.64 -0.40 4.77
CA SER A 149 4.09 -0.27 4.82
C SER A 149 4.79 -1.57 5.19
N ALA A 150 6.12 -1.55 5.14
CA ALA A 150 6.98 -2.69 5.49
C ALA A 150 6.60 -3.99 4.76
N ALA A 151 6.08 -3.87 3.51
CA ALA A 151 5.66 -5.01 2.72
C ALA A 151 6.85 -5.86 2.31
N THR A 152 6.73 -7.17 2.59
CA THR A 152 7.62 -8.24 2.15
C THR A 152 6.75 -9.33 1.51
N PRO A 153 7.33 -10.39 0.90
CA PRO A 153 6.52 -11.52 0.45
C PRO A 153 5.68 -12.18 1.54
N ASP A 154 6.13 -12.07 2.82
CA ASP A 154 5.57 -12.84 3.94
C ASP A 154 4.89 -11.96 5.00
N SER A 155 4.97 -10.66 4.91
CA SER A 155 4.40 -9.76 5.94
C SER A 155 4.18 -8.36 5.45
N TYR A 156 3.28 -7.64 6.11
CA TYR A 156 3.13 -6.19 5.96
C TYR A 156 2.47 -5.59 7.20
N HIS A 157 2.53 -4.26 7.27
CA HIS A 157 1.97 -3.45 8.34
C HIS A 157 0.89 -2.52 7.79
N PHE A 158 -0.21 -2.40 8.52
CA PHE A 158 -1.30 -1.47 8.26
C PHE A 158 -1.51 -0.55 9.46
N GLU A 159 -1.66 0.75 9.20
CA GLU A 159 -2.05 1.74 10.21
C GLU A 159 -3.18 2.61 9.68
N GLN A 160 -4.23 2.80 10.50
CA GLN A 160 -5.21 3.86 10.31
C GLN A 160 -5.02 4.92 11.40
N ALA A 161 -5.08 6.19 11.00
CA ALA A 161 -5.01 7.32 11.90
C ALA A 161 -6.11 8.36 11.60
N PHE A 162 -6.61 8.99 12.65
CA PHE A 162 -7.57 10.08 12.55
C PHE A 162 -6.91 11.44 12.81
N SER A 163 -7.42 12.46 12.10
CA SER A 163 -7.07 13.86 12.36
C SER A 163 -8.34 14.68 12.55
N ALA A 164 -8.42 15.40 13.67
CA ALA A 164 -9.51 16.34 13.99
C ALA A 164 -9.14 17.80 13.73
N ASP A 165 -7.95 18.06 13.14
CA ASP A 165 -7.39 19.39 12.92
C ASP A 165 -6.89 19.61 11.48
N PHE A 166 -7.59 18.96 10.52
CA PHE A 166 -7.31 19.06 9.08
C PHE A 166 -5.91 18.58 8.68
N GLY A 167 -5.45 17.47 9.29
CA GLY A 167 -4.20 16.80 8.92
C GLY A 167 -2.95 17.36 9.57
N LYS A 168 -3.07 18.30 10.53
CA LYS A 168 -1.91 18.85 11.26
C LYS A 168 -1.33 17.85 12.25
N THR A 169 -2.21 17.11 12.95
CA THR A 169 -1.84 16.02 13.84
C THR A 169 -2.65 14.76 13.53
N TRP A 170 -2.07 13.60 13.78
CA TRP A 170 -2.67 12.30 13.50
C TRP A 170 -2.58 11.41 14.74
N GLU A 171 -3.68 10.76 15.09
CA GLU A 171 -3.77 9.76 16.15
C GLU A 171 -4.01 8.40 15.53
N ALA A 172 -3.03 7.50 15.62
CA ALA A 172 -3.22 6.11 15.21
C ALA A 172 -4.30 5.45 16.08
N ASN A 173 -5.28 4.80 15.44
CA ASN A 173 -6.43 4.21 16.14
C ASN A 173 -6.73 2.77 15.75
N PHE A 174 -6.14 2.29 14.67
CA PHE A 174 -6.20 0.90 14.24
C PHE A 174 -4.84 0.53 13.64
N VAL A 175 -4.24 -0.54 14.12
CA VAL A 175 -2.95 -1.05 13.63
C VAL A 175 -3.09 -2.54 13.44
N ALA A 176 -2.59 -3.07 12.33
CA ALA A 176 -2.52 -4.49 12.08
C ALA A 176 -1.15 -4.92 11.57
N ASP A 177 -0.62 -5.97 12.17
CA ASP A 177 0.56 -6.68 11.70
C ASP A 177 0.12 -8.01 11.07
N LEU A 178 0.48 -8.22 9.81
CA LEU A 178 0.04 -9.38 9.04
C LEU A 178 1.22 -10.26 8.66
N LYS A 179 1.06 -11.56 8.85
CA LYS A 179 2.06 -12.58 8.48
C LYS A 179 1.40 -13.65 7.63
N ARG A 180 2.00 -13.93 6.46
CA ARG A 180 1.48 -14.90 5.49
C ARG A 180 1.43 -16.30 6.10
N GLU A 181 0.32 -16.98 5.87
CA GLU A 181 0.20 -18.41 6.15
C GLU A 181 0.81 -19.20 5.00
N HIS A 182 1.78 -20.06 5.32
CA HIS A 182 2.34 -21.03 4.38
C HIS A 182 1.61 -22.35 4.59
N GLY A 183 0.90 -22.79 3.54
CA GLY A 183 0.18 -24.07 3.53
C GLY A 183 1.12 -25.26 3.37
#